data_fdb414fc99d40f1494681771d16c4d17
#
_entry.id   fdb414fc99d40f1494681771d16c4d17
#
_cell.length_a   1.000
_cell.length_b   1.000
_cell.length_c   1.000
_cell.angle_alpha   90.00
_cell.angle_beta   90.00
_cell.angle_gamma   90.00
#
_symmetry.space_group_name_H-M   'P 1'
#
loop_
_entity.id
_entity.type
_entity.pdbx_description
1 polymer ?
#
loop_
_entity_poly.entity_id
_entity_poly.type
_entity_poly.pdbx_seq_one_letter_code
_entity_poly.pdbx_strand_id
1 'polypeptide(L)'
;MIIKKNNFRKILVAFCIGTFLCTGCHNKQNITQLESYDGKEQVSEAKEESRREYKYLAKTTVKNGDAEVRLFIPSESERVAASQSKATLHGVTINNELLKTAESPKQISKKRLKEEKDVLASKKKIQNIVSDKGSGNEKTFLFSLSYDITKKDTIYPCMEIIRAEKVTPEYVLKTIITVDNRYTDKESNSLLQEISAAYGINLQN
;
A
#
# COMPACT_ATOMS: atom_id res chain seq x y z
N MET A 1 9.88 24.73 41.10
CA MET A 1 8.87 23.93 40.40
C MET A 1 9.60 23.01 39.39
N ILE A 2 9.74 21.73 39.74
CA ILE A 2 10.63 20.81 39.06
C ILE A 2 9.79 20.08 37.98
N ILE A 3 10.08 20.34 36.71
CA ILE A 3 9.43 19.66 35.59
C ILE A 3 10.17 18.34 35.32
N LYS A 4 9.53 17.21 35.61
CA LYS A 4 10.02 15.88 35.33
C LYS A 4 10.10 15.66 33.80
N LYS A 5 11.32 15.36 33.29
CA LYS A 5 11.55 14.84 31.96
C LYS A 5 10.95 13.44 31.86
N ASN A 6 9.89 13.29 31.09
CA ASN A 6 9.40 11.97 30.70
C ASN A 6 10.23 11.44 29.52
N ASN A 7 10.93 10.36 29.81
CA ASN A 7 11.65 9.56 28.80
C ASN A 7 10.65 8.91 27.86
N PHE A 8 10.49 9.43 26.65
CA PHE A 8 9.81 8.73 25.59
C PHE A 8 10.71 7.60 25.08
N ARG A 9 10.25 6.40 25.30
CA ARG A 9 10.90 5.15 24.92
C ARG A 9 11.05 5.09 23.40
N LYS A 10 12.28 4.81 22.98
CA LYS A 10 12.61 4.37 21.64
C LYS A 10 11.85 3.08 21.37
N ILE A 11 10.87 3.11 20.47
CA ILE A 11 10.26 1.90 19.94
C ILE A 11 11.25 1.32 18.95
N LEU A 12 11.92 0.26 19.39
CA LEU A 12 12.82 -0.55 18.60
C LEU A 12 11.93 -1.49 17.78
N VAL A 13 11.85 -1.26 16.47
CA VAL A 13 11.21 -2.20 15.55
C VAL A 13 12.11 -3.43 15.45
N ALA A 14 11.75 -4.49 16.15
CA ALA A 14 12.39 -5.78 16.04
C ALA A 14 11.88 -6.50 14.80
N PHE A 15 12.69 -6.57 13.76
CA PHE A 15 12.49 -7.46 12.62
C PHE A 15 12.71 -8.90 13.08
N CYS A 16 11.64 -9.66 13.30
CA CYS A 16 11.75 -11.11 13.46
C CYS A 16 11.92 -11.75 12.08
N ILE A 17 13.18 -11.99 11.71
CA ILE A 17 13.52 -12.92 10.63
C ILE A 17 13.34 -14.33 11.19
N GLY A 18 12.20 -14.94 10.89
CA GLY A 18 11.95 -16.36 11.18
C GLY A 18 12.70 -17.23 10.19
N THR A 19 13.90 -17.65 10.54
CA THR A 19 14.60 -18.73 9.85
C THR A 19 13.98 -20.07 10.25
N PHE A 20 13.16 -20.66 9.39
CA PHE A 20 12.76 -22.06 9.50
C PHE A 20 13.92 -22.94 9.02
N LEU A 21 14.63 -23.51 9.97
CA LEU A 21 15.53 -24.66 9.74
C LEU A 21 14.69 -25.94 9.77
N CYS A 22 14.36 -26.49 8.63
CA CYS A 22 13.96 -27.88 8.52
C CYS A 22 15.17 -28.73 8.20
N THR A 23 15.64 -29.46 9.20
CA THR A 23 16.62 -30.54 9.07
C THR A 23 15.94 -31.80 8.52
N GLY A 24 16.59 -32.38 7.51
CA GLY A 24 16.66 -33.82 7.30
C GLY A 24 15.66 -34.48 6.39
N CYS A 25 16.07 -34.92 5.22
CA CYS A 25 16.40 -36.31 4.90
C CYS A 25 16.89 -36.45 3.46
N HIS A 26 17.99 -37.15 3.32
CA HIS A 26 18.58 -37.62 2.06
C HIS A 26 17.58 -38.42 1.23
N ASN A 27 17.48 -38.12 -0.08
CA ASN A 27 17.59 -39.18 -1.07
C ASN A 27 18.06 -38.61 -2.42
N LYS A 28 19.14 -39.25 -2.93
CA LYS A 28 19.67 -39.07 -4.28
C LYS A 28 18.71 -39.73 -5.27
N GLN A 29 18.39 -39.06 -6.36
CA GLN A 29 18.42 -39.64 -7.72
C GLN A 29 18.13 -38.57 -8.77
N ASN A 30 19.11 -38.40 -9.59
CA ASN A 30 19.25 -38.16 -11.03
C ASN A 30 18.06 -37.71 -11.89
N ILE A 31 18.46 -36.84 -12.85
CA ILE A 31 18.07 -36.75 -14.27
C ILE A 31 17.04 -35.68 -14.61
N THR A 32 17.60 -34.61 -15.21
CA THR A 32 17.22 -33.98 -16.47
C THR A 32 15.76 -34.18 -16.91
N GLN A 33 14.98 -33.10 -16.78
CA GLN A 33 14.04 -32.72 -17.86
C GLN A 33 13.78 -31.21 -17.75
N LEU A 34 14.11 -30.51 -18.85
CA LEU A 34 13.55 -29.21 -19.16
C LEU A 34 12.04 -29.44 -19.36
N GLU A 35 11.22 -29.11 -18.39
CA GLU A 35 9.78 -28.98 -18.62
C GLU A 35 9.41 -27.51 -18.63
N SER A 36 8.79 -27.18 -19.75
CA SER A 36 8.15 -25.93 -20.13
C SER A 36 7.43 -25.30 -18.95
N TYR A 37 7.70 -24.03 -18.72
CA TYR A 37 6.97 -23.14 -17.84
C TYR A 37 5.54 -23.01 -18.34
N ASP A 38 4.67 -23.89 -17.87
CA ASP A 38 3.26 -23.93 -18.25
C ASP A 38 2.50 -22.89 -17.40
N GLY A 39 1.85 -21.96 -18.10
CA GLY A 39 1.15 -20.79 -17.54
C GLY A 39 -0.09 -21.09 -16.69
N LYS A 40 -0.09 -22.16 -15.90
CA LYS A 40 -1.22 -22.56 -15.05
C LYS A 40 -1.26 -21.95 -13.66
N GLU A 41 -0.13 -21.47 -13.11
CA GLU A 41 -0.12 -20.87 -11.78
C GLU A 41 -0.76 -19.47 -11.75
N GLN A 42 -0.61 -18.67 -12.80
CA GLN A 42 -1.24 -17.34 -12.86
C GLN A 42 -2.78 -17.40 -12.99
N VAL A 43 -3.33 -18.51 -13.51
CA VAL A 43 -4.77 -18.69 -13.65
C VAL A 43 -5.45 -19.10 -12.34
N SER A 44 -4.72 -19.72 -11.40
CA SER A 44 -5.27 -20.11 -10.09
C SER A 44 -5.39 -18.91 -9.13
N GLU A 45 -4.38 -18.03 -9.06
CA GLU A 45 -4.43 -16.83 -8.23
C GLU A 45 -5.52 -15.84 -8.70
N ALA A 46 -5.64 -15.62 -10.01
CA ALA A 46 -6.69 -14.76 -10.57
C ALA A 46 -8.12 -15.32 -10.34
N LYS A 47 -8.27 -16.65 -10.22
CA LYS A 47 -9.56 -17.29 -9.91
C LYS A 47 -9.90 -17.25 -8.42
N GLU A 48 -8.92 -17.29 -7.53
CA GLU A 48 -9.14 -17.15 -6.08
C GLU A 48 -9.47 -15.70 -5.70
N GLU A 49 -8.80 -14.73 -6.28
CA GLU A 49 -9.10 -13.30 -6.07
C GLU A 49 -10.52 -12.93 -6.52
N SER A 50 -11.04 -13.57 -7.58
CA SER A 50 -12.39 -13.29 -8.09
C SER A 50 -13.52 -13.76 -7.15
N ARG A 51 -13.23 -14.60 -6.15
CA ARG A 51 -14.20 -15.17 -5.19
C ARG A 51 -14.21 -14.49 -3.83
N ARG A 52 -13.24 -13.59 -3.52
CA ARG A 52 -13.25 -12.87 -2.26
C ARG A 52 -14.37 -11.83 -2.27
N GLU A 53 -15.32 -12.00 -1.38
CA GLU A 53 -16.32 -10.99 -1.07
C GLU A 53 -15.78 -10.10 0.05
N TYR A 54 -15.65 -8.81 -0.23
CA TYR A 54 -15.29 -7.79 0.74
C TYR A 54 -16.55 -7.07 1.21
N LYS A 55 -16.62 -6.77 2.51
CA LYS A 55 -17.75 -6.03 3.10
C LYS A 55 -17.71 -4.55 2.73
N TYR A 56 -16.52 -3.96 2.73
CA TYR A 56 -16.31 -2.52 2.56
C TYR A 56 -15.76 -2.13 1.19
N LEU A 57 -15.23 -3.07 0.42
CA LEU A 57 -14.64 -2.79 -0.88
C LEU A 57 -15.55 -3.24 -2.02
N ALA A 58 -15.68 -2.37 -3.01
CA ALA A 58 -16.34 -2.64 -4.29
C ALA A 58 -15.33 -2.73 -5.43
N LYS A 59 -15.65 -3.54 -6.44
CA LYS A 59 -14.86 -3.62 -7.68
C LYS A 59 -15.07 -2.36 -8.51
N THR A 60 -13.98 -1.78 -8.99
CA THR A 60 -13.97 -0.68 -9.96
C THR A 60 -12.92 -0.93 -11.02
N THR A 61 -12.94 -0.12 -12.08
CA THR A 61 -11.99 -0.23 -13.19
C THR A 61 -11.48 1.16 -13.54
N VAL A 62 -10.16 1.29 -13.70
CA VAL A 62 -9.50 2.47 -14.27
C VAL A 62 -8.94 2.11 -15.65
N LYS A 63 -9.03 3.05 -16.61
CA LYS A 63 -8.60 2.88 -17.99
C LYS A 63 -7.75 4.06 -18.44
N ASN A 64 -6.67 3.77 -19.14
CA ASN A 64 -5.88 4.80 -19.82
C ASN A 64 -5.34 4.23 -21.13
N GLY A 65 -5.80 4.77 -22.27
CA GLY A 65 -5.53 4.19 -23.58
C GLY A 65 -6.00 2.74 -23.64
N ASP A 66 -5.11 1.84 -24.02
CA ASP A 66 -5.37 0.41 -24.17
C ASP A 66 -5.25 -0.39 -22.86
N ALA A 67 -4.77 0.26 -21.78
CA ALA A 67 -4.63 -0.39 -20.48
C ALA A 67 -5.90 -0.26 -19.63
N GLU A 68 -6.29 -1.37 -19.03
CA GLU A 68 -7.42 -1.46 -18.09
C GLU A 68 -6.98 -2.22 -16.84
N VAL A 69 -7.29 -1.69 -15.66
CA VAL A 69 -6.97 -2.31 -14.37
C VAL A 69 -8.22 -2.40 -13.51
N ARG A 70 -8.51 -3.60 -13.01
CA ARG A 70 -9.55 -3.85 -12.01
C ARG A 70 -8.99 -3.63 -10.62
N LEU A 71 -9.74 -2.91 -9.79
CA LEU A 71 -9.33 -2.50 -8.45
C LEU A 71 -10.43 -2.80 -7.45
N PHE A 72 -10.05 -2.88 -6.19
CA PHE A 72 -10.97 -2.88 -5.05
C PHE A 72 -10.80 -1.57 -4.30
N ILE A 73 -11.87 -0.78 -4.20
CA ILE A 73 -11.88 0.49 -3.48
C ILE A 73 -13.08 0.56 -2.54
N PRO A 74 -13.05 1.40 -1.50
CA PRO A 74 -14.22 1.63 -0.66
C PRO A 74 -15.48 1.88 -1.48
N SER A 75 -16.61 1.33 -1.04
CA SER A 75 -17.87 1.29 -1.81
C SER A 75 -18.41 2.66 -2.21
N GLU A 76 -18.07 3.72 -1.48
CA GLU A 76 -18.44 5.12 -1.78
C GLU A 76 -17.40 5.79 -2.69
N SER A 77 -17.32 5.37 -3.93
CA SER A 77 -16.29 5.86 -4.85
C SER A 77 -16.74 6.99 -5.74
N GLU A 78 -15.90 8.02 -5.87
CA GLU A 78 -16.01 9.06 -6.89
C GLU A 78 -15.10 8.70 -8.09
N ARG A 79 -15.65 8.71 -9.31
CA ARG A 79 -14.85 8.72 -10.53
C ARG A 79 -14.39 10.14 -10.81
N VAL A 80 -13.11 10.39 -10.71
CA VAL A 80 -12.52 11.70 -11.03
C VAL A 80 -12.23 11.80 -12.53
N ALA A 81 -11.74 10.70 -13.13
CA ALA A 81 -11.48 10.55 -14.58
C ALA A 81 -11.47 9.07 -14.95
N ALA A 82 -11.42 8.73 -16.24
CA ALA A 82 -11.34 7.34 -16.69
C ALA A 82 -10.10 6.62 -16.14
N SER A 83 -8.97 7.33 -16.04
CA SER A 83 -7.69 6.81 -15.52
C SER A 83 -7.51 6.96 -14.01
N GLN A 84 -8.51 7.50 -13.29
CA GLN A 84 -8.42 7.80 -11.87
C GLN A 84 -9.65 7.32 -11.11
N SER A 85 -9.45 6.84 -9.89
CA SER A 85 -10.50 6.58 -8.93
C SER A 85 -10.10 7.07 -7.55
N LYS A 86 -11.06 7.64 -6.82
CA LYS A 86 -10.86 8.06 -5.43
C LYS A 86 -12.06 7.63 -4.60
N ALA A 87 -11.79 7.08 -3.44
CA ALA A 87 -12.83 6.71 -2.48
C ALA A 87 -12.37 6.99 -1.07
N THR A 88 -13.29 7.40 -0.20
CA THR A 88 -13.04 7.64 1.22
C THR A 88 -14.12 6.97 2.05
N LEU A 89 -13.71 6.18 3.03
CA LEU A 89 -14.60 5.52 3.98
C LEU A 89 -13.88 5.36 5.31
N HIS A 90 -14.55 5.59 6.44
CA HIS A 90 -14.03 5.37 7.80
C HIS A 90 -12.63 5.99 8.05
N GLY A 91 -12.39 7.20 7.52
CA GLY A 91 -11.10 7.88 7.65
C GLY A 91 -9.98 7.36 6.74
N VAL A 92 -10.26 6.37 5.89
CA VAL A 92 -9.31 5.83 4.92
C VAL A 92 -9.66 6.33 3.53
N THR A 93 -8.68 6.92 2.84
CA THR A 93 -8.82 7.37 1.44
C THR A 93 -7.91 6.52 0.56
N ILE A 94 -8.44 5.99 -0.53
CA ILE A 94 -7.67 5.36 -1.60
C ILE A 94 -7.79 6.21 -2.86
N ASN A 95 -6.65 6.57 -3.43
CA ASN A 95 -6.56 7.28 -4.70
C ASN A 95 -5.69 6.46 -5.67
N ASN A 96 -6.28 6.03 -6.77
CA ASN A 96 -5.60 5.29 -7.83
C ASN A 96 -5.50 6.13 -9.09
N GLU A 97 -4.37 6.03 -9.78
CA GLU A 97 -4.13 6.67 -11.07
C GLU A 97 -3.33 5.75 -11.98
N LEU A 98 -3.87 5.45 -13.15
CA LEU A 98 -3.19 4.67 -14.19
C LEU A 98 -2.43 5.62 -15.12
N LEU A 99 -1.11 5.59 -15.01
CA LEU A 99 -0.19 6.48 -15.73
C LEU A 99 0.39 5.79 -16.96
N LYS A 100 0.36 6.46 -18.13
CA LYS A 100 1.18 6.07 -19.27
C LYS A 100 2.57 6.66 -19.09
N THR A 101 3.58 5.82 -18.87
CA THR A 101 4.93 6.26 -18.53
C THR A 101 5.97 5.18 -18.74
N ALA A 102 7.21 5.59 -19.05
CA ALA A 102 8.37 4.71 -19.08
C ALA A 102 9.11 4.65 -17.71
N GLU A 103 8.69 5.48 -16.72
CA GLU A 103 9.30 5.48 -15.40
C GLU A 103 9.03 4.16 -14.66
N SER A 104 10.02 3.71 -13.88
CA SER A 104 9.85 2.54 -13.02
C SER A 104 8.93 2.83 -11.83
N PRO A 105 8.29 1.81 -11.23
CA PRO A 105 7.49 1.96 -10.01
C PRO A 105 8.25 2.69 -8.89
N LYS A 106 9.54 2.39 -8.73
CA LYS A 106 10.41 3.05 -7.73
C LYS A 106 10.57 4.56 -7.99
N GLN A 107 10.75 4.96 -9.26
CA GLN A 107 10.89 6.39 -9.61
C GLN A 107 9.59 7.14 -9.35
N ILE A 108 8.45 6.58 -9.76
CA ILE A 108 7.12 7.17 -9.54
C ILE A 108 6.82 7.31 -8.04
N SER A 109 7.01 6.23 -7.26
CA SER A 109 6.78 6.27 -5.81
C SER A 109 7.70 7.26 -5.11
N LYS A 110 8.98 7.35 -5.50
CA LYS A 110 9.95 8.29 -4.93
C LYS A 110 9.60 9.75 -5.25
N LYS A 111 9.19 10.03 -6.48
CA LYS A 111 8.73 11.36 -6.91
C LYS A 111 7.52 11.79 -6.09
N ARG A 112 6.52 10.91 -5.99
CA ARG A 112 5.32 11.19 -5.21
C ARG A 112 5.61 11.36 -3.72
N LEU A 113 6.48 10.56 -3.12
CA LEU A 113 6.90 10.71 -1.74
C LEU A 113 7.49 12.10 -1.47
N LYS A 114 8.34 12.60 -2.39
CA LYS A 114 8.91 13.95 -2.27
C LYS A 114 7.82 15.02 -2.31
N GLU A 115 6.94 14.96 -3.31
CA GLU A 115 5.81 15.89 -3.45
C GLU A 115 4.94 15.92 -2.19
N GLU A 116 4.62 14.75 -1.63
CA GLU A 116 3.77 14.64 -0.45
C GLU A 116 4.46 15.20 0.80
N LYS A 117 5.75 14.92 0.98
CA LYS A 117 6.53 15.51 2.08
C LYS A 117 6.55 17.04 1.99
N ASP A 118 6.74 17.60 0.81
CA ASP A 118 6.75 19.05 0.60
C ASP A 118 5.37 19.67 0.93
N VAL A 119 4.28 19.01 0.49
CA VAL A 119 2.91 19.42 0.80
C VAL A 119 2.62 19.34 2.30
N LEU A 120 2.99 18.26 2.97
CA LEU A 120 2.78 18.10 4.40
C LEU A 120 3.60 19.11 5.22
N ALA A 121 4.86 19.32 4.86
CA ALA A 121 5.75 20.29 5.54
C ALA A 121 5.26 21.74 5.43
N SER A 122 4.49 22.08 4.39
CA SER A 122 3.89 23.41 4.23
C SER A 122 2.71 23.67 5.18
N LYS A 123 2.15 22.64 5.82
CA LYS A 123 0.94 22.74 6.67
C LYS A 123 1.31 22.92 8.14
N LYS A 124 0.99 24.07 8.73
CA LYS A 124 1.35 24.43 10.13
C LYS A 124 0.90 23.46 11.22
N LYS A 125 -0.10 22.62 10.95
CA LYS A 125 -0.66 21.67 11.93
C LYS A 125 -0.11 20.26 11.78
N ILE A 126 0.86 20.05 10.87
CA ILE A 126 1.49 18.76 10.62
C ILE A 126 2.92 18.78 11.15
N GLN A 127 3.28 17.73 11.87
CA GLN A 127 4.58 17.55 12.51
C GLN A 127 5.04 16.09 12.37
N ASN A 128 6.30 15.84 12.74
CA ASN A 128 6.88 14.50 12.81
C ASN A 128 6.77 13.69 11.50
N ILE A 129 7.02 14.34 10.35
CA ILE A 129 6.94 13.72 9.05
C ILE A 129 8.11 12.75 8.86
N VAL A 130 7.84 11.45 8.85
CA VAL A 130 8.85 10.38 8.72
C VAL A 130 8.44 9.44 7.60
N SER A 131 9.40 9.03 6.78
CA SER A 131 9.18 7.97 5.78
C SER A 131 10.17 6.83 5.98
N ASP A 132 9.77 5.64 5.60
CA ASP A 132 10.67 4.49 5.52
C ASP A 132 11.66 4.61 4.33
N LYS A 133 12.49 3.57 4.15
CA LYS A 133 13.44 3.47 3.03
C LYS A 133 12.81 3.00 1.72
N GLY A 134 11.53 2.64 1.79
CA GLY A 134 10.80 2.00 0.72
C GLY A 134 11.19 0.52 0.52
N SER A 135 10.26 -0.25 -0.02
CA SER A 135 10.43 -1.68 -0.27
C SER A 135 9.78 -2.07 -1.60
N GLY A 136 10.24 -3.15 -2.19
CA GLY A 136 9.67 -3.68 -3.42
C GLY A 136 10.71 -4.13 -4.43
N ASN A 137 10.26 -4.34 -5.65
CA ASN A 137 11.05 -4.83 -6.78
C ASN A 137 10.75 -4.02 -8.06
N GLU A 138 11.15 -4.50 -9.22
CA GLU A 138 10.92 -3.82 -10.50
C GLU A 138 9.44 -3.76 -10.91
N LYS A 139 8.61 -4.69 -10.42
CA LYS A 139 7.19 -4.75 -10.73
C LYS A 139 6.36 -3.87 -9.77
N THR A 140 6.71 -3.87 -8.49
CA THR A 140 5.97 -3.12 -7.47
C THR A 140 6.93 -2.48 -6.49
N PHE A 141 6.72 -1.21 -6.16
CA PHE A 141 7.50 -0.49 -5.15
C PHE A 141 6.59 0.40 -4.31
N LEU A 142 6.88 0.49 -3.01
CA LEU A 142 6.10 1.29 -2.07
C LEU A 142 6.98 2.03 -1.06
N PHE A 143 6.46 3.13 -0.54
CA PHE A 143 6.93 3.85 0.64
C PHE A 143 5.80 3.98 1.66
N SER A 144 6.16 3.96 2.93
CA SER A 144 5.31 4.34 4.05
C SER A 144 5.72 5.72 4.54
N LEU A 145 4.74 6.58 4.76
CA LEU A 145 4.91 7.94 5.28
C LEU A 145 4.00 8.10 6.48
N SER A 146 4.57 8.45 7.64
CA SER A 146 3.82 8.76 8.85
C SER A 146 4.01 10.22 9.26
N TYR A 147 3.00 10.80 9.85
CA TYR A 147 3.00 12.18 10.33
C TYR A 147 1.91 12.39 11.38
N ASP A 148 2.07 13.45 12.17
CA ASP A 148 1.11 13.83 13.19
C ASP A 148 0.30 15.06 12.75
N ILE A 149 -1.01 15.03 12.98
CA ILE A 149 -1.90 16.18 12.78
C ILE A 149 -2.41 16.68 14.12
N THR A 150 -2.25 17.97 14.41
CA THR A 150 -2.81 18.60 15.60
C THR A 150 -4.18 19.22 15.32
N LYS A 151 -5.20 18.84 16.12
CA LYS A 151 -6.55 19.42 16.07
C LYS A 151 -7.04 19.65 17.50
N LYS A 152 -7.31 20.90 17.86
CA LYS A 152 -7.77 21.29 19.22
C LYS A 152 -6.89 20.65 20.32
N ASP A 153 -5.57 20.85 20.24
CA ASP A 153 -4.57 20.35 21.18
C ASP A 153 -4.43 18.81 21.27
N THR A 154 -5.15 18.08 20.45
CA THR A 154 -5.01 16.61 20.33
C THR A 154 -4.16 16.27 19.12
N ILE A 155 -3.22 15.33 19.31
CA ILE A 155 -2.32 14.83 18.28
C ILE A 155 -2.90 13.53 17.74
N TYR A 156 -3.05 13.45 16.41
CA TYR A 156 -3.55 12.30 15.68
C TYR A 156 -2.43 11.77 14.77
N PRO A 157 -1.88 10.59 15.04
CA PRO A 157 -0.93 9.95 14.12
C PRO A 157 -1.68 9.52 12.85
N CYS A 158 -1.15 9.91 11.71
CA CYS A 158 -1.69 9.57 10.39
C CYS A 158 -0.64 8.82 9.57
N MET A 159 -1.09 8.04 8.62
CA MET A 159 -0.22 7.24 7.75
C MET A 159 -0.64 7.40 6.29
N GLU A 160 0.34 7.31 5.41
CA GLU A 160 0.14 7.25 3.98
C GLU A 160 1.04 6.16 3.37
N ILE A 161 0.46 5.32 2.52
CA ILE A 161 1.20 4.38 1.69
C ILE A 161 1.18 4.89 0.26
N ILE A 162 2.36 5.06 -0.32
CA ILE A 162 2.57 5.44 -1.72
C ILE A 162 3.08 4.21 -2.45
N ARG A 163 2.26 3.59 -3.28
CA ARG A 163 2.56 2.38 -4.02
C ARG A 163 2.49 2.65 -5.51
N ALA A 164 3.41 2.10 -6.26
CA ALA A 164 3.34 2.03 -7.71
C ALA A 164 3.56 0.59 -8.18
N GLU A 165 2.79 0.17 -9.19
CA GLU A 165 2.84 -1.17 -9.76
C GLU A 165 2.87 -1.10 -11.29
N LYS A 166 3.80 -1.82 -11.90
CA LYS A 166 3.91 -1.95 -13.34
C LYS A 166 2.80 -2.87 -13.86
N VAL A 167 1.86 -2.31 -14.60
CA VAL A 167 0.73 -3.04 -15.21
C VAL A 167 1.13 -3.62 -16.55
N THR A 168 1.76 -2.81 -17.40
CA THR A 168 2.36 -3.19 -18.67
C THR A 168 3.70 -2.48 -18.85
N PRO A 169 4.49 -2.74 -19.90
CA PRO A 169 5.73 -1.99 -20.15
C PRO A 169 5.55 -0.48 -20.21
N GLU A 170 4.37 0.01 -20.63
CA GLU A 170 4.09 1.45 -20.82
C GLU A 170 3.17 2.05 -19.75
N TYR A 171 2.61 1.23 -18.84
CA TYR A 171 1.63 1.70 -17.87
C TYR A 171 1.98 1.28 -16.45
N VAL A 172 1.86 2.24 -15.55
CA VAL A 172 2.06 2.05 -14.10
C VAL A 172 0.82 2.52 -13.36
N LEU A 173 0.31 1.68 -12.47
CA LEU A 173 -0.73 2.03 -11.51
C LEU A 173 -0.08 2.67 -10.28
N LYS A 174 -0.41 3.92 -10.01
CA LYS A 174 -0.06 4.62 -8.78
C LYS A 174 -1.24 4.53 -7.81
N THR A 175 -1.00 4.06 -6.61
CA THR A 175 -1.99 3.97 -5.52
C THR A 175 -1.49 4.72 -4.31
N ILE A 176 -2.33 5.61 -3.76
CA ILE A 176 -2.06 6.31 -2.52
C ILE A 176 -3.17 5.94 -1.54
N ILE A 177 -2.78 5.39 -0.39
CA ILE A 177 -3.71 5.02 0.68
C ILE A 177 -3.37 5.91 1.87
N THR A 178 -4.31 6.75 2.29
CA THR A 178 -4.15 7.66 3.43
C THR A 178 -5.06 7.20 4.54
N VAL A 179 -4.52 7.00 5.73
CA VAL A 179 -5.26 6.73 6.97
C VAL A 179 -5.22 8.00 7.82
N ASP A 180 -6.36 8.67 7.91
CA ASP A 180 -6.53 9.89 8.69
C ASP A 180 -7.24 9.58 10.01
N ASN A 181 -6.46 9.37 11.07
CA ASN A 181 -6.97 8.97 12.37
C ASN A 181 -7.86 10.01 13.07
N ARG A 182 -8.01 11.22 12.51
CA ARG A 182 -9.01 12.18 12.97
C ARG A 182 -10.45 11.77 12.65
N TYR A 183 -10.62 10.84 11.68
CA TYR A 183 -11.91 10.41 11.14
C TYR A 183 -12.10 8.90 11.14
N THR A 184 -11.16 8.12 11.70
CA THR A 184 -11.31 6.68 11.86
C THR A 184 -12.35 6.35 12.93
N ASP A 185 -13.07 5.25 12.73
CA ASP A 185 -14.10 4.71 13.60
C ASP A 185 -13.88 3.22 13.90
N LYS A 186 -14.88 2.53 14.45
CA LYS A 186 -14.76 1.10 14.83
C LYS A 186 -14.57 0.18 13.61
N GLU A 187 -15.10 0.55 12.46
CA GLU A 187 -15.05 -0.22 11.22
C GLU A 187 -13.73 -0.05 10.47
N SER A 188 -12.95 0.99 10.79
CA SER A 188 -11.68 1.30 10.14
C SER A 188 -10.71 0.13 10.11
N ASN A 189 -10.57 -0.61 11.22
CA ASN A 189 -9.67 -1.76 11.29
C ASN A 189 -10.07 -2.89 10.33
N SER A 190 -11.37 -3.17 10.20
CA SER A 190 -11.86 -4.17 9.25
C SER A 190 -11.64 -3.74 7.81
N LEU A 191 -11.88 -2.47 7.50
CA LEU A 191 -11.59 -1.88 6.19
C LEU A 191 -10.08 -1.97 5.87
N LEU A 192 -9.20 -1.63 6.83
CA LEU A 192 -7.75 -1.71 6.64
C LEU A 192 -7.27 -3.15 6.39
N GLN A 193 -7.89 -4.16 7.04
CA GLN A 193 -7.61 -5.57 6.75
C GLN A 193 -7.99 -5.95 5.33
N GLU A 194 -9.17 -5.54 4.87
CA GLU A 194 -9.60 -5.78 3.48
C GLU A 194 -8.69 -5.10 2.45
N ILE A 195 -8.29 -3.84 2.70
CA ILE A 195 -7.36 -3.11 1.85
C ILE A 195 -5.99 -3.78 1.84
N SER A 196 -5.49 -4.20 3.01
CA SER A 196 -4.21 -4.93 3.12
C SER A 196 -4.21 -6.20 2.26
N ALA A 197 -5.30 -6.96 2.33
CA ALA A 197 -5.47 -8.16 1.53
C ALA A 197 -5.61 -7.87 0.03
N ALA A 198 -6.39 -6.84 -0.35
CA ALA A 198 -6.65 -6.50 -1.75
C ALA A 198 -5.41 -5.93 -2.47
N TYR A 199 -4.54 -5.22 -1.76
CA TYR A 199 -3.36 -4.56 -2.33
C TYR A 199 -2.03 -5.26 -1.99
N GLY A 200 -2.07 -6.36 -1.23
CA GLY A 200 -0.87 -7.10 -0.82
C GLY A 200 0.10 -6.26 0.03
N ILE A 201 -0.43 -5.43 0.93
CA ILE A 201 0.34 -4.51 1.78
C ILE A 201 0.01 -4.75 3.26
N ASN A 202 0.96 -4.43 4.15
CA ASN A 202 0.69 -4.46 5.58
C ASN A 202 0.34 -3.05 6.07
N LEU A 203 -0.90 -2.86 6.52
CA LEU A 203 -1.40 -1.61 7.10
C LEU A 203 -1.62 -1.71 8.62
N GLN A 204 -1.30 -2.87 9.21
CA GLN A 204 -1.40 -3.09 10.65
C GLN A 204 -0.04 -2.83 11.30
N ASN A 205 0.03 -1.84 12.15
CA ASN A 205 1.12 -1.59 13.08
C ASN A 205 0.62 -1.83 14.51
#